data_84305910acf3b7fe442638d793249fd9
#
_entry.id   84305910acf3b7fe442638d793249fd9
#
_cell.length_a   1.000
_cell.length_b   1.000
_cell.length_c   1.000
_cell.angle_alpha   90.00
_cell.angle_beta   90.00
_cell.angle_gamma   90.00
#
_symmetry.space_group_name_H-M   'P 1'
#
loop_
_entity.id
_entity.type
_entity.pdbx_description
1 polymer ?
#
loop_
_entity_poly.entity_id
_entity_poly.type
_entity_poly.pdbx_seq_one_letter_code
_entity_poly.pdbx_strand_id
1 'polypeptide(L)'
;NTIGQAEHPVLAALRERMLSHRLGNMAIAREQAALLSWLAQLIRVEKYLEIGVFTGYSSTAVALALPEHGKVTACDINVTFTDIARETWRAAGVEHKISLHLQPALLTLDDLIAQGEAESYDLALIDADKPPTPQYFERCLKLVRKGGIIAIDNVLLNGRVLHEGDEHSPPSLKILQTFNRSLPEDKRIVPITLPVGDGLTLLLKK
;
A
#
# COMPACT_ATOMS: atom_id res chain seq x y z
N ASN A 1 13.34 -2.44 18.79
CA ASN A 1 11.98 -2.06 19.22
C ASN A 1 11.38 -3.18 20.07
N THR A 2 11.24 -2.93 21.36
CA THR A 2 10.69 -3.89 22.34
C THR A 2 9.22 -3.63 22.66
N ILE A 3 8.62 -2.62 22.03
CA ILE A 3 7.23 -2.20 22.27
C ILE A 3 6.42 -2.52 20.99
N GLY A 4 5.30 -3.22 21.15
CA GLY A 4 4.38 -3.57 20.08
C GLY A 4 4.44 -5.06 19.69
N GLN A 5 3.76 -5.41 18.61
CA GLN A 5 3.69 -6.78 18.10
C GLN A 5 5.08 -7.26 17.63
N ALA A 6 5.43 -8.51 17.97
CA ALA A 6 6.65 -9.13 17.49
C ALA A 6 6.61 -9.23 15.95
N GLU A 7 7.71 -8.83 15.31
CA GLU A 7 7.86 -8.96 13.87
C GLU A 7 7.98 -10.44 13.48
N HIS A 8 7.26 -10.85 12.44
CA HIS A 8 7.36 -12.21 11.94
C HIS A 8 8.81 -12.51 11.47
N PRO A 9 9.41 -13.68 11.77
CA PRO A 9 10.83 -13.96 11.45
C PRO A 9 11.19 -13.74 9.97
N VAL A 10 10.29 -14.08 9.04
CA VAL A 10 10.50 -13.87 7.60
C VAL A 10 10.58 -12.37 7.25
N LEU A 11 9.73 -11.54 7.87
CA LEU A 11 9.77 -10.09 7.67
C LEU A 11 11.04 -9.47 8.24
N ALA A 12 11.47 -9.93 9.42
CA ALA A 12 12.73 -9.51 10.02
C ALA A 12 13.92 -9.84 9.10
N ALA A 13 13.97 -11.06 8.56
CA ALA A 13 15.01 -11.49 7.63
C ALA A 13 15.00 -10.68 6.32
N LEU A 14 13.82 -10.39 5.76
CA LEU A 14 13.70 -9.55 4.58
C LEU A 14 14.20 -8.12 4.86
N ARG A 15 13.78 -7.52 5.96
CA ARG A 15 14.23 -6.19 6.37
C ARG A 15 15.74 -6.14 6.54
N GLU A 16 16.35 -7.13 7.20
CA GLU A 16 17.79 -7.24 7.37
C GLU A 16 18.51 -7.34 6.01
N ARG A 17 18.01 -8.19 5.10
CA ARG A 17 18.53 -8.31 3.72
C ARG A 17 18.49 -6.95 3.00
N MET A 18 17.45 -6.14 3.21
CA MET A 18 17.27 -4.85 2.55
C MET A 18 18.11 -3.72 3.16
N LEU A 19 18.59 -3.83 4.40
CA LEU A 19 19.45 -2.80 5.02
C LEU A 19 20.74 -2.56 4.23
N SER A 20 21.29 -3.58 3.60
CA SER A 20 22.49 -3.48 2.76
C SER A 20 22.18 -3.12 1.29
N HIS A 21 20.92 -3.10 0.90
CA HIS A 21 20.54 -2.81 -0.47
C HIS A 21 20.42 -1.29 -0.72
N ARG A 22 20.96 -0.82 -1.86
CA ARG A 22 20.93 0.61 -2.24
C ARG A 22 19.53 1.25 -2.20
N LEU A 23 18.50 0.48 -2.48
CA LEU A 23 17.10 0.91 -2.49
C LEU A 23 16.32 0.39 -1.27
N GLY A 24 17.00 -0.05 -0.22
CA GLY A 24 16.34 -0.59 0.97
C GLY A 24 15.43 0.40 1.70
N ASN A 25 15.68 1.69 1.52
CA ASN A 25 14.85 2.77 2.04
C ASN A 25 13.49 2.94 1.31
N MET A 26 13.26 2.19 0.22
CA MET A 26 11.96 2.16 -0.46
C MET A 26 10.95 1.23 0.23
N ALA A 27 11.41 0.33 1.11
CA ALA A 27 10.50 -0.54 1.84
C ALA A 27 9.66 0.27 2.83
N ILE A 28 8.38 -0.07 2.91
CA ILE A 28 7.46 0.50 3.90
C ILE A 28 8.01 0.31 5.33
N ALA A 29 7.79 1.28 6.21
CA ALA A 29 8.25 1.17 7.59
C ALA A 29 7.54 0.01 8.31
N ARG A 30 8.28 -0.66 9.22
CA ARG A 30 7.76 -1.77 10.01
C ARG A 30 6.45 -1.41 10.73
N GLU A 31 6.40 -0.22 11.30
CA GLU A 31 5.25 0.27 12.05
C GLU A 31 4.01 0.49 11.15
N GLN A 32 4.22 0.92 9.91
CA GLN A 32 3.15 1.05 8.92
C GLN A 32 2.59 -0.31 8.52
N ALA A 33 3.47 -1.28 8.22
CA ALA A 33 3.05 -2.64 7.89
C ALA A 33 2.34 -3.34 9.06
N ALA A 34 2.80 -3.12 10.30
CA ALA A 34 2.14 -3.61 11.50
C ALA A 34 0.75 -2.99 11.67
N LEU A 35 0.60 -1.69 11.43
CA LEU A 35 -0.69 -1.00 11.46
C LEU A 35 -1.65 -1.54 10.39
N LEU A 36 -1.18 -1.73 9.16
CA LEU A 36 -1.99 -2.32 8.07
C LEU A 36 -2.46 -3.74 8.43
N SER A 37 -1.57 -4.58 8.97
CA SER A 37 -1.92 -5.92 9.43
C SER A 37 -2.93 -5.90 10.56
N TRP A 38 -2.80 -4.96 11.50
CA TRP A 38 -3.75 -4.79 12.60
C TRP A 38 -5.11 -4.32 12.10
N LEU A 39 -5.13 -3.33 11.18
CA LEU A 39 -6.36 -2.88 10.54
C LEU A 39 -7.04 -4.00 9.75
N ALA A 40 -6.25 -4.83 9.04
CA ALA A 40 -6.77 -5.98 8.31
C ALA A 40 -7.53 -6.95 9.23
N GLN A 41 -7.00 -7.22 10.42
CA GLN A 41 -7.69 -8.05 11.41
C GLN A 41 -8.93 -7.32 11.99
N LEU A 42 -8.81 -6.03 12.31
CA LEU A 42 -9.88 -5.24 12.92
C LEU A 42 -11.13 -5.19 12.04
N ILE A 43 -10.98 -4.93 10.73
CA ILE A 43 -12.10 -4.84 9.79
C ILE A 43 -12.38 -6.17 9.08
N ARG A 44 -11.69 -7.26 9.47
CA ARG A 44 -11.86 -8.63 8.93
C ARG A 44 -11.66 -8.68 7.42
N VAL A 45 -10.51 -8.20 6.97
CA VAL A 45 -10.14 -8.18 5.54
C VAL A 45 -10.07 -9.60 4.99
N GLU A 46 -10.77 -9.85 3.90
CA GLU A 46 -10.67 -11.06 3.09
C GLU A 46 -10.02 -10.79 1.73
N LYS A 47 -10.23 -9.58 1.18
CA LYS A 47 -9.64 -9.15 -0.09
C LYS A 47 -8.81 -7.88 0.08
N TYR A 48 -7.53 -7.99 -0.18
CA TYR A 48 -6.56 -6.90 -0.11
C TYR A 48 -5.98 -6.57 -1.48
N LEU A 49 -5.87 -5.28 -1.79
CA LEU A 49 -5.27 -4.75 -3.02
C LEU A 49 -4.00 -3.97 -2.68
N GLU A 50 -2.88 -4.28 -3.33
CA GLU A 50 -1.61 -3.58 -3.15
C GLU A 50 -1.09 -3.04 -4.47
N ILE A 51 -0.79 -1.75 -4.51
CA ILE A 51 -0.22 -1.05 -5.67
C ILE A 51 1.17 -0.58 -5.28
N GLY A 52 2.20 -1.24 -5.83
CA GLY A 52 3.60 -1.14 -5.41
C GLY A 52 3.94 -2.22 -4.39
N VAL A 53 4.61 -3.27 -4.86
CA VAL A 53 4.97 -4.45 -4.03
C VAL A 53 6.40 -4.36 -3.53
N PHE A 54 7.30 -3.86 -4.39
CA PHE A 54 8.73 -3.88 -4.13
C PHE A 54 9.20 -5.30 -3.75
N THR A 55 9.81 -5.50 -2.58
CA THR A 55 10.29 -6.80 -2.10
C THR A 55 9.27 -7.58 -1.27
N GLY A 56 8.01 -7.10 -1.22
CA GLY A 56 6.88 -7.84 -0.64
C GLY A 56 6.74 -7.74 0.87
N TYR A 57 7.31 -6.71 1.52
CA TYR A 57 7.20 -6.58 2.97
C TYR A 57 5.75 -6.35 3.42
N SER A 58 5.06 -5.36 2.85
CA SER A 58 3.66 -5.02 3.14
C SER A 58 2.70 -6.15 2.76
N SER A 59 2.83 -6.68 1.54
CA SER A 59 1.97 -7.79 1.08
C SER A 59 2.12 -9.03 1.94
N THR A 60 3.34 -9.37 2.37
CA THR A 60 3.58 -10.48 3.30
C THR A 60 2.94 -10.21 4.66
N ALA A 61 3.15 -9.02 5.23
CA ALA A 61 2.63 -8.66 6.54
C ALA A 61 1.10 -8.73 6.58
N VAL A 62 0.43 -8.18 5.56
CA VAL A 62 -1.03 -8.23 5.47
C VAL A 62 -1.50 -9.65 5.18
N ALA A 63 -0.89 -10.40 4.24
CA ALA A 63 -1.28 -11.76 3.91
C ALA A 63 -1.22 -12.73 5.11
N LEU A 64 -0.24 -12.54 6.02
CA LEU A 64 -0.14 -13.27 7.29
C LEU A 64 -1.31 -12.96 8.24
N ALA A 65 -1.89 -11.76 8.15
CA ALA A 65 -3.01 -11.32 8.97
C ALA A 65 -4.38 -11.75 8.42
N LEU A 66 -4.45 -12.09 7.12
CA LEU A 66 -5.69 -12.53 6.46
C LEU A 66 -6.07 -13.97 6.87
N PRO A 67 -7.38 -14.31 6.85
CA PRO A 67 -7.83 -15.68 7.00
C PRO A 67 -7.24 -16.59 5.91
N GLU A 68 -7.34 -17.91 6.06
CA GLU A 68 -6.76 -18.88 5.13
C GLU A 68 -7.27 -18.70 3.68
N HIS A 69 -8.55 -18.38 3.54
CA HIS A 69 -9.20 -18.12 2.24
C HIS A 69 -8.97 -16.70 1.71
N GLY A 70 -8.29 -15.85 2.48
CA GLY A 70 -8.04 -14.46 2.11
C GLY A 70 -7.21 -14.34 0.84
N LYS A 71 -7.43 -13.26 0.09
CA LYS A 71 -6.78 -13.01 -1.20
C LYS A 71 -6.10 -11.66 -1.24
N VAL A 72 -4.94 -11.63 -1.87
CA VAL A 72 -4.14 -10.43 -2.14
C VAL A 72 -4.00 -10.27 -3.64
N THR A 73 -4.43 -9.14 -4.17
CA THR A 73 -4.08 -8.71 -5.53
C THR A 73 -2.93 -7.72 -5.43
N ALA A 74 -1.78 -8.09 -5.96
CA ALA A 74 -0.53 -7.35 -5.86
C ALA A 74 -0.13 -6.83 -7.25
N CYS A 75 0.09 -5.52 -7.40
CA CYS A 75 0.43 -4.86 -8.66
C CYS A 75 1.84 -4.26 -8.59
N ASP A 76 2.72 -4.64 -9.51
CA ASP A 76 4.06 -4.07 -9.68
C ASP A 76 4.51 -4.21 -11.15
N ILE A 77 5.55 -3.47 -11.52
CA ILE A 77 6.17 -3.55 -12.85
C ILE A 77 7.60 -4.14 -12.82
N ASN A 78 8.18 -4.27 -11.62
CA ASN A 78 9.58 -4.63 -11.46
C ASN A 78 9.76 -6.10 -11.12
N VAL A 79 10.14 -6.90 -12.11
CA VAL A 79 10.35 -8.35 -11.96
C VAL A 79 11.42 -8.66 -10.92
N THR A 80 12.54 -7.92 -10.92
CA THR A 80 13.68 -8.20 -10.02
C THR A 80 13.29 -8.10 -8.54
N PHE A 81 12.51 -7.08 -8.17
CA PHE A 81 12.06 -6.93 -6.79
C PHE A 81 10.93 -7.90 -6.44
N THR A 82 10.03 -8.15 -7.38
CA THR A 82 8.94 -9.09 -7.14
C THR A 82 9.40 -10.55 -7.11
N ASP A 83 10.54 -10.89 -7.68
CA ASP A 83 11.16 -12.21 -7.46
C ASP A 83 11.57 -12.39 -5.99
N ILE A 84 12.13 -11.34 -5.35
CA ILE A 84 12.39 -11.33 -3.91
C ILE A 84 11.08 -11.45 -3.12
N ALA A 85 10.04 -10.74 -3.56
CA ALA A 85 8.72 -10.84 -2.93
C ALA A 85 8.16 -12.26 -2.98
N ARG A 86 8.25 -12.95 -4.12
CA ARG A 86 7.84 -14.36 -4.27
C ARG A 86 8.61 -15.30 -3.33
N GLU A 87 9.94 -15.10 -3.20
CA GLU A 87 10.75 -15.83 -2.22
C GLU A 87 10.23 -15.62 -0.80
N THR A 88 9.91 -14.37 -0.45
CA THR A 88 9.40 -13.98 0.87
C THR A 88 8.02 -14.59 1.13
N TRP A 89 7.11 -14.55 0.16
CA TRP A 89 5.76 -15.13 0.27
C TRP A 89 5.81 -16.65 0.47
N ARG A 90 6.71 -17.34 -0.24
CA ARG A 90 6.94 -18.78 -0.07
C ARG A 90 7.49 -19.10 1.32
N ALA A 91 8.50 -18.35 1.76
CA ALA A 91 9.09 -18.54 3.08
C ALA A 91 8.10 -18.27 4.22
N ALA A 92 7.15 -17.35 4.01
CA ALA A 92 6.08 -17.05 4.95
C ALA A 92 4.86 -17.99 4.83
N GLY A 93 4.81 -18.87 3.83
CA GLY A 93 3.70 -19.80 3.59
C GLY A 93 2.42 -19.12 3.06
N VAL A 94 2.50 -17.90 2.50
CA VAL A 94 1.34 -17.11 2.07
C VAL A 94 1.23 -16.93 0.55
N GLU A 95 2.15 -17.49 -0.23
CA GLU A 95 2.17 -17.33 -1.70
C GLU A 95 0.83 -17.73 -2.35
N HIS A 96 0.16 -18.74 -1.82
CA HIS A 96 -1.13 -19.23 -2.32
C HIS A 96 -2.29 -18.25 -2.19
N LYS A 97 -2.13 -17.22 -1.35
CA LYS A 97 -3.10 -16.12 -1.19
C LYS A 97 -2.89 -15.00 -2.21
N ILE A 98 -1.70 -14.92 -2.86
CA ILE A 98 -1.24 -13.72 -3.56
C ILE A 98 -1.25 -13.92 -5.08
N SER A 99 -1.99 -13.07 -5.77
CA SER A 99 -2.00 -12.96 -7.23
C SER A 99 -1.19 -11.73 -7.65
N LEU A 100 -0.01 -11.94 -8.25
CA LEU A 100 0.86 -10.88 -8.70
C LEU A 100 0.59 -10.53 -10.17
N HIS A 101 0.33 -9.25 -10.44
CA HIS A 101 0.15 -8.67 -11.77
C HIS A 101 1.37 -7.81 -12.12
N LEU A 102 2.17 -8.26 -13.09
CA LEU A 102 3.39 -7.58 -13.56
C LEU A 102 3.07 -6.74 -14.78
N GLN A 103 2.39 -5.62 -14.55
CA GLN A 103 2.02 -4.63 -15.57
C GLN A 103 1.72 -3.28 -14.90
N PRO A 104 1.61 -2.17 -15.67
CA PRO A 104 1.16 -0.89 -15.10
C PRO A 104 -0.11 -1.06 -14.29
N ALA A 105 -0.09 -0.63 -13.02
CA ALA A 105 -1.18 -0.90 -12.09
C ALA A 105 -2.54 -0.36 -12.57
N LEU A 106 -2.56 0.77 -13.28
CA LEU A 106 -3.79 1.31 -13.84
C LEU A 106 -4.50 0.32 -14.77
N LEU A 107 -3.75 -0.47 -15.56
CA LEU A 107 -4.33 -1.50 -16.42
C LEU A 107 -4.97 -2.61 -15.59
N THR A 108 -4.25 -3.11 -14.57
CA THR A 108 -4.82 -4.13 -13.67
C THR A 108 -6.09 -3.63 -12.97
N LEU A 109 -6.07 -2.38 -12.47
CA LEU A 109 -7.21 -1.82 -11.78
C LEU A 109 -8.43 -1.64 -12.71
N ASP A 110 -8.19 -1.21 -13.95
CA ASP A 110 -9.25 -1.09 -14.96
C ASP A 110 -9.79 -2.47 -15.37
N ASP A 111 -8.93 -3.48 -15.50
CA ASP A 111 -9.35 -4.88 -15.76
C ASP A 111 -10.21 -5.43 -14.63
N LEU A 112 -9.82 -5.21 -13.36
CA LEU A 112 -10.61 -5.63 -12.19
C LEU A 112 -12.00 -4.98 -12.17
N ILE A 113 -12.08 -3.68 -12.48
CA ILE A 113 -13.36 -2.97 -12.58
C ILE A 113 -14.22 -3.56 -13.71
N ALA A 114 -13.62 -3.82 -14.87
CA ALA A 114 -14.32 -4.41 -16.02
C ALA A 114 -14.81 -5.85 -15.74
N GLN A 115 -14.11 -6.60 -14.89
CA GLN A 115 -14.49 -7.94 -14.45
C GLN A 115 -15.58 -7.95 -13.36
N GLY A 116 -16.08 -6.78 -12.95
CA GLY A 116 -17.15 -6.67 -11.96
C GLY A 116 -16.68 -6.73 -10.50
N GLU A 117 -15.39 -6.51 -10.24
CA GLU A 117 -14.80 -6.50 -8.89
C GLU A 117 -15.08 -5.21 -8.11
N ALA A 118 -15.98 -4.36 -8.58
CA ALA A 118 -16.39 -3.16 -7.88
C ALA A 118 -16.91 -3.49 -6.46
N GLU A 119 -16.46 -2.73 -5.47
CA GLU A 119 -16.82 -2.87 -4.05
C GLU A 119 -16.52 -4.26 -3.44
N SER A 120 -15.56 -5.01 -4.01
CA SER A 120 -15.19 -6.35 -3.54
C SER A 120 -13.96 -6.38 -2.62
N TYR A 121 -13.15 -5.33 -2.59
CA TYR A 121 -11.97 -5.23 -1.74
C TYR A 121 -12.29 -4.57 -0.40
N ASP A 122 -11.65 -5.04 0.67
CA ASP A 122 -11.83 -4.51 2.02
C ASP A 122 -10.79 -3.44 2.36
N LEU A 123 -9.56 -3.64 1.89
CA LEU A 123 -8.40 -2.80 2.15
C LEU A 123 -7.60 -2.64 0.85
N ALA A 124 -7.15 -1.43 0.58
CA ALA A 124 -6.18 -1.15 -0.48
C ALA A 124 -4.98 -0.37 0.07
N LEU A 125 -3.77 -0.64 -0.44
CA LEU A 125 -2.57 0.16 -0.23
C LEU A 125 -2.10 0.74 -1.56
N ILE A 126 -1.82 2.04 -1.57
CA ILE A 126 -1.18 2.77 -2.67
C ILE A 126 0.22 3.17 -2.20
N ASP A 127 1.23 2.44 -2.64
CA ASP A 127 2.65 2.67 -2.32
C ASP A 127 3.53 2.53 -3.57
N ALA A 128 3.11 3.17 -4.66
CA ALA A 128 3.81 3.18 -5.93
C ALA A 128 4.33 4.58 -6.29
N ASP A 129 4.61 4.81 -7.56
CA ASP A 129 5.00 6.09 -8.12
C ASP A 129 3.93 7.17 -7.85
N LYS A 130 4.40 8.38 -7.54
CA LYS A 130 3.52 9.44 -7.01
C LYS A 130 2.68 10.17 -8.06
N PRO A 131 3.13 10.38 -9.33
CA PRO A 131 2.31 11.09 -10.31
C PRO A 131 0.92 10.46 -10.56
N PRO A 132 0.74 9.13 -10.63
CA PRO A 132 -0.58 8.54 -10.81
C PRO A 132 -1.41 8.36 -9.53
N THR A 133 -0.93 8.78 -8.35
CA THR A 133 -1.65 8.60 -7.07
C THR A 133 -3.13 8.99 -7.13
N PRO A 134 -3.53 10.16 -7.69
CA PRO A 134 -4.94 10.50 -7.82
C PRO A 134 -5.72 9.49 -8.68
N GLN A 135 -5.10 8.94 -9.72
CA GLN A 135 -5.72 7.95 -10.61
C GLN A 135 -5.85 6.59 -9.93
N TYR A 136 -4.85 6.15 -9.16
CA TYR A 136 -4.94 4.96 -8.31
C TYR A 136 -6.06 5.10 -7.29
N PHE A 137 -6.14 6.24 -6.61
CA PHE A 137 -7.19 6.54 -5.63
C PHE A 137 -8.60 6.41 -6.22
N GLU A 138 -8.88 7.01 -7.38
CA GLU A 138 -10.19 6.93 -8.02
C GLU A 138 -10.60 5.49 -8.36
N ARG A 139 -9.65 4.63 -8.74
CA ARG A 139 -9.91 3.23 -9.01
C ARG A 139 -10.09 2.42 -7.73
N CYS A 140 -9.25 2.69 -6.72
CA CYS A 140 -9.43 2.09 -5.40
C CYS A 140 -10.78 2.44 -4.78
N LEU A 141 -11.28 3.67 -4.97
CA LEU A 141 -12.63 4.06 -4.55
C LEU A 141 -13.74 3.24 -5.22
N LYS A 142 -13.53 2.78 -6.46
CA LYS A 142 -14.50 1.89 -7.12
C LYS A 142 -14.39 0.45 -6.62
N LEU A 143 -13.17 -0.03 -6.36
CA LEU A 143 -12.88 -1.41 -6.00
C LEU A 143 -13.10 -1.72 -4.53
N VAL A 144 -12.79 -0.79 -3.63
CA VAL A 144 -12.95 -0.96 -2.18
C VAL A 144 -14.42 -0.76 -1.81
N ARG A 145 -14.95 -1.64 -0.96
CA ARG A 145 -16.34 -1.57 -0.47
C ARG A 145 -16.57 -0.38 0.46
N LYS A 146 -17.82 -0.03 0.72
CA LYS A 146 -18.20 0.90 1.78
C LYS A 146 -17.75 0.34 3.14
N GLY A 147 -17.22 1.22 3.99
CA GLY A 147 -16.61 0.84 5.26
C GLY A 147 -15.23 0.17 5.11
N GLY A 148 -14.73 0.01 3.89
CA GLY A 148 -13.36 -0.41 3.62
C GLY A 148 -12.37 0.76 3.71
N ILE A 149 -11.08 0.44 3.70
CA ILE A 149 -10.00 1.41 3.91
C ILE A 149 -9.10 1.47 2.66
N ILE A 150 -8.73 2.68 2.27
CA ILE A 150 -7.65 2.94 1.31
C ILE A 150 -6.51 3.60 2.07
N ALA A 151 -5.35 2.98 2.10
CA ALA A 151 -4.12 3.50 2.67
C ALA A 151 -3.22 4.08 1.57
N ILE A 152 -2.60 5.24 1.83
CA ILE A 152 -1.67 5.89 0.89
C ILE A 152 -0.38 6.20 1.63
N ASP A 153 0.73 5.64 1.15
CA ASP A 153 2.04 5.82 1.76
C ASP A 153 2.84 6.98 1.15
N ASN A 154 3.82 7.45 1.91
CA ASN A 154 4.74 8.55 1.64
C ASN A 154 4.03 9.88 1.31
N VAL A 155 2.95 10.16 2.00
CA VAL A 155 2.16 11.39 1.78
C VAL A 155 2.89 12.66 2.24
N LEU A 156 3.96 12.53 3.04
CA LEU A 156 4.77 13.66 3.53
C LEU A 156 6.01 13.94 2.68
N LEU A 157 6.55 12.96 1.95
CA LEU A 157 7.79 13.07 1.16
C LEU A 157 8.93 13.76 1.95
N ASN A 158 9.27 13.22 3.11
CA ASN A 158 10.27 13.79 4.04
C ASN A 158 9.95 15.26 4.41
N GLY A 159 8.69 15.61 4.57
CA GLY A 159 8.21 16.94 4.90
C GLY A 159 8.16 17.91 3.70
N ARG A 160 8.60 17.50 2.51
CA ARG A 160 8.63 18.36 1.32
C ARG A 160 7.25 18.86 0.90
N VAL A 161 6.19 18.13 1.23
CA VAL A 161 4.81 18.56 0.94
C VAL A 161 4.41 19.81 1.69
N LEU A 162 5.09 20.16 2.78
CA LEU A 162 4.83 21.35 3.59
C LEU A 162 5.47 22.64 3.01
N HIS A 163 6.43 22.49 2.09
CA HIS A 163 7.11 23.62 1.44
C HIS A 163 6.35 24.02 0.19
N GLU A 164 5.50 25.04 0.33
CA GLU A 164 4.71 25.61 -0.76
C GLU A 164 5.45 26.74 -1.47
N GLY A 165 5.17 26.90 -2.77
CA GLY A 165 5.65 28.06 -3.53
C GLY A 165 7.05 27.94 -4.12
N ASP A 166 7.72 26.80 -3.96
CA ASP A 166 8.96 26.56 -4.69
C ASP A 166 8.64 26.24 -6.16
N GLU A 167 8.92 27.23 -7.03
CA GLU A 167 8.72 27.09 -8.49
C GLU A 167 9.52 25.95 -9.08
N HIS A 168 10.63 25.54 -8.43
CA HIS A 168 11.52 24.46 -8.85
C HIS A 168 11.06 23.07 -8.31
N SER A 169 9.95 23.01 -7.58
CA SER A 169 9.41 21.75 -7.09
C SER A 169 9.05 20.81 -8.26
N PRO A 170 9.47 19.53 -8.19
CA PRO A 170 9.16 18.58 -9.25
C PRO A 170 7.64 18.41 -9.41
N PRO A 171 7.14 18.18 -10.63
CA PRO A 171 5.71 18.04 -10.89
C PRO A 171 5.01 16.99 -10.00
N SER A 172 5.70 15.90 -9.68
CA SER A 172 5.19 14.85 -8.78
C SER A 172 4.88 15.36 -7.38
N LEU A 173 5.68 16.29 -6.84
CA LEU A 173 5.42 16.91 -5.54
C LEU A 173 4.17 17.79 -5.58
N LYS A 174 4.05 18.61 -6.64
CA LYS A 174 2.88 19.49 -6.83
C LYS A 174 1.57 18.68 -6.95
N ILE A 175 1.63 17.56 -7.67
CA ILE A 175 0.48 16.64 -7.79
C ILE A 175 0.09 16.11 -6.41
N LEU A 176 1.06 15.60 -5.64
CA LEU A 176 0.78 15.06 -4.32
C LEU A 176 0.28 16.13 -3.33
N GLN A 177 0.85 17.33 -3.35
CA GLN A 177 0.37 18.46 -2.54
C GLN A 177 -1.10 18.79 -2.86
N THR A 178 -1.43 18.90 -4.14
CA THR A 178 -2.80 19.18 -4.58
C THR A 178 -3.75 18.06 -4.18
N PHE A 179 -3.32 16.81 -4.36
CA PHE A 179 -4.09 15.64 -3.97
C PHE A 179 -4.34 15.58 -2.46
N ASN A 180 -3.30 15.73 -1.64
CA ASN A 180 -3.44 15.72 -0.18
C ASN A 180 -4.42 16.78 0.33
N ARG A 181 -4.43 17.98 -0.30
CA ARG A 181 -5.36 19.05 0.06
C ARG A 181 -6.81 18.78 -0.35
N SER A 182 -7.02 18.01 -1.40
CA SER A 182 -8.37 17.68 -1.87
C SER A 182 -9.07 16.64 -0.99
N LEU A 183 -8.33 15.80 -0.27
CA LEU A 183 -8.89 14.69 0.51
C LEU A 183 -9.89 15.13 1.60
N PRO A 184 -9.65 16.20 2.40
CA PRO A 184 -10.62 16.65 3.40
C PRO A 184 -11.96 17.11 2.82
N GLU A 185 -11.97 17.56 1.57
CA GLU A 185 -13.18 18.06 0.89
C GLU A 185 -13.96 16.93 0.18
N ASP A 186 -13.36 15.74 0.04
CA ASP A 186 -14.00 14.60 -0.62
C ASP A 186 -15.03 13.94 0.29
N LYS A 187 -16.31 14.12 -0.05
CA LYS A 187 -17.44 13.59 0.73
C LYS A 187 -17.56 12.07 0.70
N ARG A 188 -16.84 11.39 -0.18
CA ARG A 188 -16.87 9.93 -0.35
C ARG A 188 -16.04 9.19 0.71
N ILE A 189 -15.21 9.92 1.45
CA ILE A 189 -14.24 9.35 2.40
C ILE A 189 -14.23 10.10 3.74
N VAL A 190 -13.60 9.49 4.74
CA VAL A 190 -13.14 10.14 5.97
C VAL A 190 -11.63 9.97 6.06
N PRO A 191 -10.84 11.03 5.83
CA PRO A 191 -9.39 10.95 5.85
C PRO A 191 -8.82 11.09 7.27
N ILE A 192 -7.73 10.36 7.55
CA ILE A 192 -6.83 10.60 8.68
C ILE A 192 -5.39 10.40 8.22
N THR A 193 -4.51 11.35 8.53
CA THR A 193 -3.08 11.25 8.23
C THR A 193 -2.29 11.03 9.50
N LEU A 194 -1.44 10.01 9.50
CA LEU A 194 -0.58 9.60 10.60
C LEU A 194 0.88 9.89 10.25
N PRO A 195 1.66 10.51 11.14
CA PRO A 195 3.08 10.76 10.92
C PRO A 195 3.93 9.51 11.24
N VAL A 196 3.59 8.38 10.60
CA VAL A 196 4.29 7.09 10.73
C VAL A 196 5.06 6.85 9.44
N GLY A 197 6.33 6.46 9.54
CA GLY A 197 7.21 6.38 8.36
C GLY A 197 7.33 7.74 7.67
N ASP A 198 7.14 7.77 6.36
CA ASP A 198 7.08 9.02 5.57
C ASP A 198 5.65 9.55 5.40
N GLY A 199 4.80 9.30 6.40
CA GLY A 199 3.38 9.67 6.44
C GLY A 199 2.47 8.65 5.77
N LEU A 200 1.45 8.22 6.49
CA LEU A 200 0.41 7.31 6.02
C LEU A 200 -0.96 7.97 6.13
N THR A 201 -1.64 8.14 5.02
CA THR A 201 -3.05 8.58 5.01
C THR A 201 -3.97 7.38 4.90
N LEU A 202 -4.90 7.26 5.83
CA LEU A 202 -5.97 6.27 5.82
C LEU A 202 -7.28 6.94 5.44
N LEU A 203 -7.98 6.37 4.48
CA LEU A 203 -9.23 6.88 3.92
C LEU A 203 -10.32 5.83 4.14
N LEU A 204 -11.25 6.10 5.06
CA LEU A 204 -12.42 5.24 5.23
C LEU A 204 -13.47 5.60 4.17
N LYS A 205 -13.85 4.65 3.32
CA LYS A 205 -14.90 4.84 2.30
C LYS A 205 -16.29 4.85 2.96
N LYS A 206 -17.12 5.87 2.60
CA LYS A 206 -18.51 6.02 3.08
C LYS A 206 -19.52 5.22 2.27
#